data_c1ecb16f18737c43c41d59e1b97dbafa
#
_entry.id   c1ecb16f18737c43c41d59e1b97dbafa
#
_cell.length_a   1.000
_cell.length_b   1.000
_cell.length_c   1.000
_cell.angle_alpha   90.00
_cell.angle_beta   90.00
_cell.angle_gamma   90.00
#
_symmetry.space_group_name_H-M   'P 1'
#
loop_
_entity.id
_entity.type
_entity.pdbx_description
1 polymer ?
#
loop_
_entity_poly.entity_id
_entity_poly.type
_entity_poly.pdbx_seq_one_letter_code
_entity_poly.pdbx_strand_id
1 'polypeptide(L)'
;MKLISSALFLLPLLAAQIFAQPVRPKDDTASDFAQQAVAAYRRGDVPGAIALATKLAEAAPKQPQGWFLRAQLHAAQRDHAKAAADYSEVLKLDPKSANAWQARGEAHFKLGKITESIADFDKFLELVPAQKPHHWQRGISLYYAARFKDGKEQFEIHQTVNSNDVENAVWHFLCAARADGLVAAKKGLIPIEGDGRVPMAEVHRLFAGKAKPDDVLAAAKAASAPGRAGEPMFYANLYLGIYFEAIGDAKQARDYILKAAQRADENGYMGDVARVHADILRKQEKK
;
A
#
# COMPACT_ATOMS: atom_id res chain seq x y z
N MET A 1 -19.11 1.82 20.55
CA MET A 1 -18.10 0.76 20.50
C MET A 1 -17.40 0.88 19.14
N LYS A 2 -16.24 1.55 19.09
CA LYS A 2 -15.48 1.76 17.85
C LYS A 2 -14.76 0.46 17.50
N LEU A 3 -15.16 -0.17 16.40
CA LEU A 3 -14.48 -1.31 15.81
C LEU A 3 -13.11 -0.87 15.30
N ILE A 4 -12.06 -1.29 16.00
CA ILE A 4 -10.67 -1.24 15.53
C ILE A 4 -10.55 -2.41 14.53
N SER A 5 -10.96 -2.16 13.29
CA SER A 5 -10.96 -3.14 12.22
C SER A 5 -9.76 -2.90 11.32
N SER A 6 -9.07 -3.96 10.96
CA SER A 6 -8.05 -4.16 9.92
C SER A 6 -6.57 -4.09 10.31
N ALA A 7 -6.14 -3.35 11.33
CA ALA A 7 -4.72 -3.38 11.73
C ALA A 7 -4.36 -4.60 12.62
N LEU A 8 -5.36 -5.22 13.23
CA LEU A 8 -5.13 -6.34 14.16
C LEU A 8 -4.84 -7.70 13.49
N PHE A 9 -5.16 -7.86 12.20
CA PHE A 9 -4.94 -9.15 11.50
C PHE A 9 -3.52 -9.37 10.99
N LEU A 10 -2.71 -8.33 10.88
CA LEU A 10 -1.32 -8.46 10.40
C LEU A 10 -0.31 -8.81 11.50
N LEU A 11 -0.59 -8.49 12.76
CA LEU A 11 0.35 -8.74 13.85
C LEU A 11 0.49 -10.20 14.29
N PRO A 12 -0.54 -11.08 14.30
CA PRO A 12 -0.33 -12.49 14.63
C PRO A 12 0.57 -13.22 13.63
N LEU A 13 0.50 -12.86 12.32
CA LEU A 13 1.44 -13.37 11.32
C LEU A 13 2.83 -12.76 11.48
N LEU A 14 2.91 -11.48 11.87
CA LEU A 14 4.16 -10.79 12.12
C LEU A 14 4.91 -11.33 13.34
N ALA A 15 4.21 -11.61 14.45
CA ALA A 15 4.81 -12.23 15.62
C ALA A 15 5.42 -13.59 15.28
N ALA A 16 4.76 -14.39 14.44
CA ALA A 16 5.27 -15.67 13.99
C ALA A 16 6.54 -15.54 13.12
N GLN A 17 6.65 -14.48 12.31
CA GLN A 17 7.84 -14.23 11.48
C GLN A 17 9.03 -13.70 12.29
N ILE A 18 8.79 -12.92 13.34
CA ILE A 18 9.85 -12.44 14.25
C ILE A 18 10.49 -13.60 15.01
N PHE A 19 9.70 -14.64 15.36
CA PHE A 19 10.16 -15.79 16.10
C PHE A 19 10.62 -16.98 15.24
N ALA A 20 10.50 -16.91 13.90
CA ALA A 20 10.92 -17.97 12.99
C ALA A 20 12.45 -18.10 12.83
N GLN A 21 13.24 -17.16 13.36
CA GLN A 21 14.68 -17.32 13.51
C GLN A 21 15.00 -17.59 14.98
N PRO A 22 15.72 -18.68 15.31
CA PRO A 22 16.14 -18.95 16.68
C PRO A 22 17.28 -18.00 17.05
N VAL A 23 16.96 -16.75 17.37
CA VAL A 23 17.88 -15.89 18.11
C VAL A 23 17.81 -16.36 19.55
N ARG A 24 18.85 -17.01 20.03
CA ARG A 24 19.07 -17.18 21.46
C ARG A 24 19.50 -15.82 22.01
N PRO A 25 18.64 -15.06 22.70
CA PRO A 25 19.11 -13.89 23.45
C PRO A 25 19.93 -14.45 24.59
N LYS A 26 21.16 -13.97 24.73
CA LYS A 26 21.94 -14.16 25.95
C LYS A 26 21.44 -13.31 27.13
N ASP A 27 20.38 -12.51 26.90
CA ASP A 27 19.78 -11.62 27.88
C ASP A 27 18.29 -11.84 27.95
N ASP A 28 17.80 -12.38 29.05
CA ASP A 28 16.38 -12.55 29.37
C ASP A 28 15.61 -11.22 29.25
N THR A 29 16.25 -10.10 29.55
CA THR A 29 15.71 -8.73 29.47
C THR A 29 15.28 -8.31 28.07
N ALA A 30 16.04 -8.63 27.03
CA ALA A 30 15.70 -8.25 25.64
C ALA A 30 14.46 -9.02 25.14
N SER A 31 14.36 -10.32 25.46
CA SER A 31 13.18 -11.13 25.17
C SER A 31 11.93 -10.59 25.87
N ASP A 32 12.08 -10.15 27.12
CA ASP A 32 11.00 -9.59 27.93
C ASP A 32 10.47 -8.29 27.32
N PHE A 33 11.34 -7.38 26.87
CA PHE A 33 10.89 -6.13 26.23
C PHE A 33 10.11 -6.38 24.95
N ALA A 34 10.53 -7.34 24.12
CA ALA A 34 9.82 -7.67 22.90
C ALA A 34 8.41 -8.21 23.19
N GLN A 35 8.28 -9.14 24.13
CA GLN A 35 7.00 -9.72 24.55
C GLN A 35 6.08 -8.67 25.17
N GLN A 36 6.60 -7.82 26.04
CA GLN A 36 5.84 -6.73 26.67
C GLN A 36 5.39 -5.69 25.64
N ALA A 37 6.21 -5.35 24.64
CA ALA A 37 5.83 -4.44 23.57
C ALA A 37 4.67 -4.98 22.74
N VAL A 38 4.72 -6.26 22.34
CA VAL A 38 3.61 -6.91 21.62
C VAL A 38 2.35 -6.97 22.49
N ALA A 39 2.48 -7.27 23.79
CA ALA A 39 1.34 -7.28 24.70
C ALA A 39 0.73 -5.89 24.91
N ALA A 40 1.55 -4.83 25.02
CA ALA A 40 1.10 -3.45 25.11
C ALA A 40 0.32 -3.04 23.84
N TYR A 41 0.87 -3.35 22.67
CA TYR A 41 0.20 -3.07 21.39
C TYR A 41 -1.17 -3.78 21.30
N ARG A 42 -1.26 -5.06 21.69
CA ARG A 42 -2.53 -5.81 21.68
C ARG A 42 -3.59 -5.23 22.60
N ARG A 43 -3.19 -4.55 23.68
CA ARG A 43 -4.10 -3.83 24.59
C ARG A 43 -4.44 -2.41 24.09
N GLY A 44 -3.90 -1.99 22.96
CA GLY A 44 -4.10 -0.64 22.41
C GLY A 44 -3.15 0.42 23.01
N ASP A 45 -2.21 0.04 23.87
CA ASP A 45 -1.18 0.92 24.42
C ASP A 45 -0.02 1.04 23.44
N VAL A 46 -0.23 1.76 22.35
CA VAL A 46 0.79 1.91 21.31
C VAL A 46 1.97 2.78 21.78
N PRO A 47 1.78 3.87 22.55
CA PRO A 47 2.91 4.59 23.13
C PRO A 47 3.78 3.71 24.04
N GLY A 48 3.18 2.92 24.91
CA GLY A 48 3.89 1.97 25.76
C GLY A 48 4.64 0.89 24.96
N ALA A 49 4.02 0.38 23.89
CA ALA A 49 4.67 -0.55 22.98
C ALA A 49 5.93 0.05 22.32
N ILE A 50 5.85 1.29 21.84
CA ILE A 50 6.99 2.01 21.23
C ILE A 50 8.11 2.25 22.26
N ALA A 51 7.75 2.62 23.50
CA ALA A 51 8.73 2.80 24.57
C ALA A 51 9.48 1.49 24.89
N LEU A 52 8.77 0.37 24.93
CA LEU A 52 9.36 -0.97 25.15
C LEU A 52 10.23 -1.41 23.97
N ALA A 53 9.80 -1.19 22.74
CA ALA A 53 10.61 -1.46 21.55
C ALA A 53 11.87 -0.57 21.49
N THR A 54 11.81 0.67 22.02
CA THR A 54 12.96 1.54 22.16
C THR A 54 13.97 0.97 23.16
N LYS A 55 13.50 0.52 24.34
CA LYS A 55 14.37 -0.15 25.34
C LYS A 55 15.02 -1.40 24.74
N LEU A 56 14.29 -2.17 23.93
CA LEU A 56 14.85 -3.34 23.25
C LEU A 56 15.98 -2.95 22.28
N ALA A 57 15.76 -1.89 21.46
CA ALA A 57 16.77 -1.40 20.52
C ALA A 57 18.01 -0.84 21.25
N GLU A 58 17.83 -0.18 22.39
CA GLU A 58 18.91 0.35 23.23
C GLU A 58 19.69 -0.75 23.97
N ALA A 59 18.99 -1.78 24.45
CA ALA A 59 19.62 -2.92 25.12
C ALA A 59 20.46 -3.79 24.18
N ALA A 60 20.03 -3.89 22.91
CA ALA A 60 20.68 -4.71 21.89
C ALA A 60 20.87 -3.92 20.55
N PRO A 61 21.63 -2.83 20.52
CA PRO A 61 21.67 -1.92 19.38
C PRO A 61 22.26 -2.52 18.10
N LYS A 62 23.03 -3.62 18.22
CA LYS A 62 23.60 -4.39 17.12
C LYS A 62 22.69 -5.49 16.60
N GLN A 63 21.52 -5.67 17.19
CA GLN A 63 20.52 -6.64 16.77
C GLN A 63 19.36 -5.93 16.07
N PRO A 64 18.90 -6.41 14.89
CA PRO A 64 17.88 -5.72 14.11
C PRO A 64 16.46 -5.77 14.71
N GLN A 65 16.20 -6.68 15.66
CA GLN A 65 14.86 -6.99 16.15
C GLN A 65 14.16 -5.81 16.82
N GLY A 66 14.87 -5.06 17.68
CA GLY A 66 14.32 -3.89 18.38
C GLY A 66 13.95 -2.77 17.41
N TRP A 67 14.84 -2.49 16.46
CA TRP A 67 14.62 -1.52 15.39
C TRP A 67 13.44 -1.93 14.50
N PHE A 68 13.37 -3.19 14.10
CA PHE A 68 12.29 -3.70 13.26
C PHE A 68 10.93 -3.59 13.96
N LEU A 69 10.83 -4.01 15.22
CA LEU A 69 9.60 -3.90 16.01
C LEU A 69 9.16 -2.44 16.16
N ARG A 70 10.08 -1.54 16.47
CA ARG A 70 9.76 -0.12 16.61
C ARG A 70 9.31 0.49 15.28
N ALA A 71 9.97 0.13 14.17
CA ALA A 71 9.57 0.54 12.83
C ALA A 71 8.12 0.14 12.51
N GLN A 72 7.74 -1.08 12.82
CA GLN A 72 6.36 -1.57 12.61
C GLN A 72 5.34 -0.80 13.44
N LEU A 73 5.67 -0.49 14.70
CA LEU A 73 4.81 0.30 15.58
C LEU A 73 4.66 1.74 15.08
N HIS A 74 5.75 2.36 14.59
CA HIS A 74 5.69 3.67 13.95
C HIS A 74 4.85 3.63 12.66
N ALA A 75 5.00 2.59 11.82
CA ALA A 75 4.19 2.42 10.62
C ALA A 75 2.69 2.27 10.95
N ALA A 76 2.36 1.51 12.01
CA ALA A 76 0.98 1.37 12.50
C ALA A 76 0.39 2.70 13.01
N GLN A 77 1.22 3.58 13.56
CA GLN A 77 0.86 4.96 13.93
C GLN A 77 0.87 5.94 12.75
N ARG A 78 1.14 5.46 11.53
CA ARG A 78 1.32 6.26 10.32
C ARG A 78 2.49 7.26 10.39
N ASP A 79 3.41 7.11 11.35
CA ASP A 79 4.68 7.84 11.37
C ASP A 79 5.68 7.16 10.42
N HIS A 80 5.41 7.30 9.12
CA HIS A 80 6.18 6.63 8.08
C HIS A 80 7.64 7.13 8.02
N ALA A 81 7.90 8.34 8.50
CA ALA A 81 9.25 8.88 8.54
C ALA A 81 10.12 8.14 9.58
N LYS A 82 9.59 7.94 10.80
CA LYS A 82 10.29 7.17 11.83
C LYS A 82 10.37 5.69 11.46
N ALA A 83 9.31 5.14 10.87
CA ALA A 83 9.33 3.76 10.38
C ALA A 83 10.46 3.55 9.36
N ALA A 84 10.59 4.41 8.35
CA ALA A 84 11.65 4.31 7.35
C ALA A 84 13.06 4.48 7.95
N ALA A 85 13.21 5.35 8.95
CA ALA A 85 14.48 5.52 9.66
C ALA A 85 14.88 4.24 10.39
N ASP A 86 13.96 3.64 11.16
CA ASP A 86 14.23 2.42 11.90
C ASP A 86 14.46 1.20 10.99
N TYR A 87 13.70 1.07 9.88
CA TYR A 87 14.00 0.05 8.87
C TYR A 87 15.38 0.25 8.24
N SER A 88 15.85 1.50 8.13
CA SER A 88 17.20 1.75 7.65
C SER A 88 18.28 1.27 8.64
N GLU A 89 18.04 1.35 9.95
CA GLU A 89 18.93 0.72 10.94
C GLU A 89 18.91 -0.80 10.84
N VAL A 90 17.71 -1.40 10.65
CA VAL A 90 17.62 -2.86 10.38
C VAL A 90 18.48 -3.24 9.19
N LEU A 91 18.39 -2.51 8.06
CA LEU A 91 19.10 -2.84 6.83
C LEU A 91 20.61 -2.58 6.88
N LYS A 92 21.07 -1.69 7.78
CA LYS A 92 22.50 -1.55 8.08
C LYS A 92 23.04 -2.78 8.82
N LEU A 93 22.23 -3.37 9.69
CA LEU A 93 22.60 -4.53 10.52
C LEU A 93 22.40 -5.85 9.76
N ASP A 94 21.33 -5.94 8.97
CA ASP A 94 21.01 -7.11 8.14
C ASP A 94 20.55 -6.66 6.73
N PRO A 95 21.48 -6.48 5.78
CA PRO A 95 21.16 -6.13 4.40
C PRO A 95 20.36 -7.21 3.64
N LYS A 96 20.25 -8.42 4.19
CA LYS A 96 19.50 -9.53 3.61
C LYS A 96 18.08 -9.64 4.15
N SER A 97 17.67 -8.75 5.02
CA SER A 97 16.29 -8.70 5.54
C SER A 97 15.30 -8.25 4.44
N ALA A 98 14.78 -9.21 3.67
CA ALA A 98 13.81 -8.93 2.61
C ALA A 98 12.59 -8.16 3.14
N ASN A 99 12.06 -8.55 4.31
CA ASN A 99 10.92 -7.89 4.94
C ASN A 99 11.19 -6.42 5.28
N ALA A 100 12.42 -6.08 5.66
CA ALA A 100 12.78 -4.68 5.94
C ALA A 100 12.85 -3.84 4.66
N TRP A 101 13.36 -4.40 3.55
CA TRP A 101 13.32 -3.75 2.24
C TRP A 101 11.88 -3.49 1.80
N GLN A 102 11.00 -4.51 1.85
CA GLN A 102 9.58 -4.37 1.52
C GLN A 102 8.91 -3.29 2.37
N ALA A 103 9.06 -3.35 3.68
CA ALA A 103 8.38 -2.43 4.59
C ALA A 103 8.91 -0.99 4.48
N ARG A 104 10.23 -0.80 4.22
CA ARG A 104 10.77 0.53 3.97
C ARG A 104 10.30 1.09 2.64
N GLY A 105 10.21 0.26 1.61
CA GLY A 105 9.65 0.62 0.31
C GLY A 105 8.21 1.13 0.42
N GLU A 106 7.38 0.47 1.22
CA GLU A 106 6.03 0.96 1.52
C GLU A 106 6.04 2.29 2.28
N ALA A 107 6.90 2.43 3.29
CA ALA A 107 7.03 3.67 4.04
C ALA A 107 7.50 4.83 3.14
N HIS A 108 8.46 4.59 2.24
CA HIS A 108 8.92 5.56 1.24
C HIS A 108 7.78 5.95 0.28
N PHE A 109 6.98 5.00 -0.22
CA PHE A 109 5.81 5.31 -1.04
C PHE A 109 4.85 6.25 -0.30
N LYS A 110 4.48 5.92 0.92
CA LYS A 110 3.56 6.70 1.76
C LYS A 110 4.08 8.11 2.10
N LEU A 111 5.39 8.30 2.05
CA LEU A 111 6.06 9.61 2.17
C LEU A 111 6.16 10.36 0.82
N GLY A 112 5.70 9.78 -0.28
CA GLY A 112 5.87 10.32 -1.63
C GLY A 112 7.32 10.25 -2.16
N LYS A 113 8.18 9.45 -1.53
CA LYS A 113 9.56 9.15 -1.95
C LYS A 113 9.54 7.99 -2.94
N ILE A 114 9.04 8.28 -4.14
CA ILE A 114 8.70 7.23 -5.11
C ILE A 114 9.94 6.49 -5.63
N THR A 115 11.02 7.21 -5.90
CA THR A 115 12.27 6.60 -6.38
C THR A 115 12.87 5.66 -5.36
N GLU A 116 12.90 6.07 -4.09
CA GLU A 116 13.39 5.25 -2.98
C GLU A 116 12.49 4.04 -2.75
N SER A 117 11.16 4.20 -2.88
CA SER A 117 10.21 3.08 -2.82
C SER A 117 10.53 2.00 -3.85
N ILE A 118 10.74 2.39 -5.12
CA ILE A 118 11.07 1.45 -6.19
C ILE A 118 12.41 0.75 -5.92
N ALA A 119 13.41 1.50 -5.48
CA ALA A 119 14.73 0.92 -5.18
C ALA A 119 14.65 -0.14 -4.07
N ASP A 120 13.86 0.11 -3.03
CA ASP A 120 13.64 -0.85 -1.95
C ASP A 120 12.86 -2.09 -2.42
N PHE A 121 11.81 -1.91 -3.23
CA PHE A 121 11.07 -3.02 -3.82
C PHE A 121 11.92 -3.84 -4.79
N ASP A 122 12.81 -3.20 -5.56
CA ASP A 122 13.75 -3.90 -6.42
C ASP A 122 14.70 -4.76 -5.58
N LYS A 123 15.20 -4.25 -4.44
CA LYS A 123 16.04 -5.03 -3.51
C LYS A 123 15.29 -6.19 -2.87
N PHE A 124 14.03 -5.97 -2.48
CA PHE A 124 13.18 -7.06 -2.02
C PHE A 124 13.06 -8.17 -3.06
N LEU A 125 12.81 -7.81 -4.32
CA LEU A 125 12.65 -8.78 -5.41
C LEU A 125 13.95 -9.45 -5.85
N GLU A 126 15.12 -8.80 -5.67
CA GLU A 126 16.43 -9.46 -5.81
C GLU A 126 16.60 -10.59 -4.78
N LEU A 127 16.14 -10.37 -3.54
CA LEU A 127 16.24 -11.36 -2.46
C LEU A 127 15.16 -12.45 -2.55
N VAL A 128 13.97 -12.12 -3.08
CA VAL A 128 12.82 -13.03 -3.16
C VAL A 128 12.18 -12.96 -4.55
N PRO A 129 12.85 -13.45 -5.61
CA PRO A 129 12.36 -13.30 -7.00
C PRO A 129 10.97 -13.90 -7.25
N ALA A 130 10.61 -14.95 -6.50
CA ALA A 130 9.29 -15.58 -6.59
C ALA A 130 8.12 -14.63 -6.24
N GLN A 131 8.39 -13.51 -5.56
CA GLN A 131 7.39 -12.51 -5.24
C GLN A 131 7.11 -11.51 -6.38
N LYS A 132 7.88 -11.53 -7.47
CA LYS A 132 7.69 -10.60 -8.59
C LYS A 132 6.25 -10.59 -9.12
N PRO A 133 5.58 -11.73 -9.34
CA PRO A 133 4.18 -11.74 -9.79
C PRO A 133 3.20 -11.13 -8.78
N HIS A 134 3.51 -11.19 -7.49
CA HIS A 134 2.61 -10.72 -6.43
C HIS A 134 2.80 -9.24 -6.08
N HIS A 135 3.82 -8.57 -6.66
CA HIS A 135 4.27 -7.25 -6.20
C HIS A 135 3.61 -6.07 -6.92
N TRP A 136 2.28 -5.95 -6.81
CA TRP A 136 1.51 -4.87 -7.41
C TRP A 136 1.87 -3.47 -6.86
N GLN A 137 2.32 -3.34 -5.60
CA GLN A 137 2.76 -2.06 -5.01
C GLN A 137 3.90 -1.43 -5.81
N ARG A 138 4.84 -2.26 -6.30
CA ARG A 138 5.90 -1.79 -7.19
C ARG A 138 5.33 -1.24 -8.49
N GLY A 139 4.32 -1.89 -9.07
CA GLY A 139 3.62 -1.42 -10.27
C GLY A 139 3.02 -0.02 -10.07
N ILE A 140 2.36 0.21 -8.95
CA ILE A 140 1.83 1.53 -8.57
C ILE A 140 2.97 2.55 -8.41
N SER A 141 4.06 2.20 -7.73
CA SER A 141 5.21 3.10 -7.58
C SER A 141 5.84 3.45 -8.94
N LEU A 142 5.93 2.49 -9.86
CA LEU A 142 6.42 2.71 -11.23
C LEU A 142 5.53 3.68 -12.02
N TYR A 143 4.20 3.61 -11.86
CA TYR A 143 3.29 4.59 -12.45
C TYR A 143 3.60 6.02 -11.99
N TYR A 144 3.74 6.24 -10.67
CA TYR A 144 4.07 7.56 -10.12
C TYR A 144 5.48 8.05 -10.47
N ALA A 145 6.39 7.15 -10.81
CA ALA A 145 7.72 7.48 -11.33
C ALA A 145 7.73 7.78 -12.85
N ALA A 146 6.58 7.78 -13.51
CA ALA A 146 6.45 7.86 -14.97
C ALA A 146 7.17 6.73 -15.74
N ARG A 147 7.47 5.61 -15.07
CA ARG A 147 8.03 4.38 -15.65
C ARG A 147 6.90 3.49 -16.17
N PHE A 148 6.11 4.02 -17.08
CA PHE A 148 4.83 3.43 -17.48
C PHE A 148 4.97 2.06 -18.15
N LYS A 149 6.01 1.85 -18.97
CA LYS A 149 6.26 0.54 -19.60
C LYS A 149 6.57 -0.54 -18.56
N ASP A 150 7.41 -0.21 -17.59
CA ASP A 150 7.79 -1.13 -16.51
C ASP A 150 6.57 -1.43 -15.61
N GLY A 151 5.75 -0.42 -15.32
CA GLY A 151 4.50 -0.57 -14.56
C GLY A 151 3.50 -1.47 -15.29
N LYS A 152 3.32 -1.29 -16.60
CA LYS A 152 2.48 -2.13 -17.45
C LYS A 152 2.94 -3.58 -17.38
N GLU A 153 4.23 -3.85 -17.58
CA GLU A 153 4.80 -5.20 -17.47
C GLU A 153 4.54 -5.81 -16.08
N GLN A 154 4.69 -5.02 -15.01
CA GLN A 154 4.44 -5.50 -13.65
C GLN A 154 2.99 -5.95 -13.46
N PHE A 155 2.01 -5.23 -14.00
CA PHE A 155 0.60 -5.59 -13.90
C PHE A 155 0.23 -6.77 -14.84
N GLU A 156 0.89 -6.90 -15.99
CA GLU A 156 0.77 -8.09 -16.86
C GLU A 156 1.26 -9.35 -16.15
N ILE A 157 2.39 -9.26 -15.45
CA ILE A 157 2.91 -10.38 -14.64
C ILE A 157 1.96 -10.67 -13.46
N HIS A 158 1.43 -9.65 -12.79
CA HIS A 158 0.49 -9.84 -11.69
C HIS A 158 -0.80 -10.54 -12.12
N GLN A 159 -1.26 -10.32 -13.35
CA GLN A 159 -2.42 -11.00 -13.92
C GLN A 159 -2.28 -12.54 -13.90
N THR A 160 -1.08 -13.06 -13.94
CA THR A 160 -0.82 -14.51 -13.92
C THR A 160 -1.16 -15.18 -12.57
N VAL A 161 -1.20 -14.41 -11.50
CA VAL A 161 -1.45 -14.89 -10.12
C VAL A 161 -2.74 -14.32 -9.52
N ASN A 162 -3.31 -13.27 -10.11
CA ASN A 162 -4.55 -12.63 -9.68
C ASN A 162 -5.36 -12.18 -10.91
N SER A 163 -6.04 -13.14 -11.54
CA SER A 163 -6.68 -12.96 -12.85
C SER A 163 -8.01 -12.18 -12.84
N ASN A 164 -8.65 -12.04 -11.68
CA ASN A 164 -9.97 -11.41 -11.53
C ASN A 164 -9.94 -10.17 -10.64
N ASP A 165 -8.93 -9.33 -10.81
CA ASP A 165 -8.76 -8.12 -10.04
C ASP A 165 -8.91 -6.87 -10.93
N VAL A 166 -10.03 -6.16 -10.77
CA VAL A 166 -10.30 -4.91 -11.48
C VAL A 166 -9.25 -3.85 -11.17
N GLU A 167 -8.69 -3.80 -9.96
CA GLU A 167 -7.63 -2.84 -9.62
C GLU A 167 -6.40 -3.07 -10.49
N ASN A 168 -6.00 -4.34 -10.67
CA ASN A 168 -4.91 -4.70 -11.56
C ASN A 168 -5.17 -4.26 -13.00
N ALA A 169 -6.37 -4.53 -13.51
CA ALA A 169 -6.75 -4.15 -14.87
C ALA A 169 -6.73 -2.63 -15.09
N VAL A 170 -7.17 -1.86 -14.09
CA VAL A 170 -7.18 -0.39 -14.14
C VAL A 170 -5.76 0.18 -14.10
N TRP A 171 -4.91 -0.28 -13.18
CA TRP A 171 -3.53 0.19 -13.10
C TRP A 171 -2.71 -0.19 -14.35
N HIS A 172 -2.96 -1.38 -14.92
CA HIS A 172 -2.43 -1.75 -16.22
C HIS A 172 -2.88 -0.77 -17.31
N PHE A 173 -4.20 -0.49 -17.38
CA PHE A 173 -4.76 0.47 -18.33
C PHE A 173 -4.11 1.85 -18.22
N LEU A 174 -3.92 2.36 -17.01
CA LEU A 174 -3.28 3.67 -16.78
C LEU A 174 -1.85 3.69 -17.33
N CYS A 175 -1.07 2.66 -17.02
CA CYS A 175 0.28 2.53 -17.54
C CYS A 175 0.28 2.46 -19.07
N ALA A 176 -0.62 1.66 -19.67
CA ALA A 176 -0.78 1.55 -21.12
C ALA A 176 -1.23 2.88 -21.76
N ALA A 177 -2.17 3.59 -21.16
CA ALA A 177 -2.65 4.89 -21.68
C ALA A 177 -1.54 5.94 -21.73
N ARG A 178 -0.65 5.93 -20.75
CA ARG A 178 0.50 6.85 -20.68
C ARG A 178 1.68 6.41 -21.56
N ALA A 179 1.88 5.09 -21.75
CA ALA A 179 2.97 4.56 -22.56
C ALA A 179 2.63 4.49 -24.05
N ASP A 180 1.43 4.03 -24.38
CA ASP A 180 1.04 3.59 -25.73
C ASP A 180 -0.16 4.39 -26.28
N GLY A 181 -0.78 5.24 -25.43
CA GLY A 181 -1.95 6.05 -25.77
C GLY A 181 -3.28 5.39 -25.41
N LEU A 182 -4.33 6.23 -25.30
CA LEU A 182 -5.65 5.84 -24.82
C LEU A 182 -6.33 4.77 -25.69
N VAL A 183 -6.13 4.81 -27.01
CA VAL A 183 -6.71 3.85 -27.95
C VAL A 183 -6.11 2.47 -27.72
N ALA A 184 -4.80 2.38 -27.56
CA ALA A 184 -4.11 1.13 -27.24
C ALA A 184 -4.54 0.56 -25.88
N ALA A 185 -4.64 1.43 -24.85
CA ALA A 185 -5.10 1.04 -23.54
C ALA A 185 -6.51 0.46 -23.54
N LYS A 186 -7.45 1.08 -24.27
CA LYS A 186 -8.83 0.56 -24.41
C LYS A 186 -8.86 -0.80 -25.07
N LYS A 187 -8.07 -1.00 -26.13
CA LYS A 187 -7.97 -2.29 -26.84
C LYS A 187 -7.34 -3.36 -25.98
N GLY A 188 -6.36 -2.99 -25.15
CA GLY A 188 -5.59 -3.89 -24.30
C GLY A 188 -6.12 -3.98 -22.85
N LEU A 189 -7.32 -3.48 -22.56
CA LEU A 189 -7.91 -3.60 -21.22
C LEU A 189 -8.02 -5.09 -20.84
N ILE A 190 -7.41 -5.44 -19.72
CA ILE A 190 -7.43 -6.81 -19.21
C ILE A 190 -8.88 -7.23 -18.94
N PRO A 191 -9.36 -8.36 -19.53
CA PRO A 191 -10.70 -8.84 -19.28
C PRO A 191 -10.83 -9.35 -17.85
N ILE A 192 -11.95 -9.01 -17.18
CA ILE A 192 -12.27 -9.47 -15.84
C ILE A 192 -13.64 -10.18 -15.90
N GLU A 193 -13.69 -11.42 -15.45
CA GLU A 193 -14.93 -12.22 -15.47
C GLU A 193 -15.77 -12.03 -14.21
N GLY A 194 -15.13 -11.69 -13.05
CA GLY A 194 -15.85 -11.43 -11.82
C GLY A 194 -14.97 -10.88 -10.72
N ASP A 195 -15.28 -9.66 -10.27
CA ASP A 195 -14.77 -9.07 -9.04
C ASP A 195 -15.98 -8.72 -8.19
N GLY A 196 -16.16 -9.45 -7.09
CA GLY A 196 -17.35 -9.30 -6.23
C GLY A 196 -17.35 -8.03 -5.38
N ARG A 197 -16.30 -7.20 -5.45
CA ARG A 197 -16.22 -5.94 -4.72
C ARG A 197 -17.04 -4.86 -5.44
N VAL A 198 -17.84 -4.11 -4.70
CA VAL A 198 -18.57 -2.96 -5.24
C VAL A 198 -17.74 -1.69 -5.04
N PRO A 199 -17.60 -0.83 -6.06
CA PRO A 199 -18.27 -0.81 -7.38
C PRO A 199 -17.41 -1.36 -8.54
N MET A 200 -16.55 -2.35 -8.31
CA MET A 200 -15.50 -2.75 -9.24
C MET A 200 -16.01 -3.21 -10.62
N ALA A 201 -17.16 -3.87 -10.69
CA ALA A 201 -17.75 -4.24 -11.97
C ALA A 201 -18.07 -3.01 -12.84
N GLU A 202 -18.67 -1.97 -12.25
CA GLU A 202 -18.99 -0.73 -12.95
C GLU A 202 -17.72 0.07 -13.30
N VAL A 203 -16.71 0.04 -12.43
CA VAL A 203 -15.39 0.61 -12.73
C VAL A 203 -14.80 -0.06 -13.98
N HIS A 204 -14.75 -1.38 -14.03
CA HIS A 204 -14.22 -2.08 -15.21
C HIS A 204 -15.01 -1.74 -16.48
N ARG A 205 -16.35 -1.71 -16.40
CA ARG A 205 -17.22 -1.32 -17.52
C ARG A 205 -16.98 0.11 -17.97
N LEU A 206 -16.69 1.04 -17.05
CA LEU A 206 -16.36 2.43 -17.37
C LEU A 206 -15.07 2.50 -18.20
N PHE A 207 -14.01 1.82 -17.77
CA PHE A 207 -12.74 1.78 -18.51
C PHE A 207 -12.88 1.06 -19.87
N ALA A 208 -13.81 0.10 -19.97
CA ALA A 208 -14.19 -0.53 -21.24
C ALA A 208 -15.05 0.36 -22.16
N GLY A 209 -15.46 1.55 -21.70
CA GLY A 209 -16.38 2.44 -22.43
C GLY A 209 -17.83 1.95 -22.49
N LYS A 210 -18.22 1.03 -21.57
CA LYS A 210 -19.56 0.40 -21.50
C LYS A 210 -20.41 0.90 -20.32
N ALA A 211 -19.93 1.86 -19.56
CA ALA A 211 -20.62 2.52 -18.46
C ALA A 211 -20.25 3.99 -18.39
N LYS A 212 -20.98 4.77 -17.60
CA LYS A 212 -20.74 6.19 -17.34
C LYS A 212 -20.26 6.37 -15.89
N PRO A 213 -19.61 7.50 -15.56
CA PRO A 213 -19.23 7.83 -14.19
C PRO A 213 -20.38 7.73 -13.17
N ASP A 214 -21.58 8.14 -13.58
CA ASP A 214 -22.78 8.07 -12.72
C ASP A 214 -23.18 6.64 -12.38
N ASP A 215 -22.94 5.66 -13.24
CA ASP A 215 -23.23 4.24 -12.95
C ASP A 215 -22.35 3.73 -11.82
N VAL A 216 -21.06 4.13 -11.81
CA VAL A 216 -20.11 3.79 -10.73
C VAL A 216 -20.55 4.40 -9.39
N LEU A 217 -20.97 5.68 -9.41
CA LEU A 217 -21.46 6.36 -8.21
C LEU A 217 -22.77 5.75 -7.70
N ALA A 218 -23.69 5.40 -8.59
CA ALA A 218 -24.97 4.77 -8.25
C ALA A 218 -24.76 3.41 -7.58
N ALA A 219 -23.88 2.56 -8.15
CA ALA A 219 -23.55 1.26 -7.57
C ALA A 219 -22.91 1.40 -6.19
N ALA A 220 -21.94 2.32 -6.05
CA ALA A 220 -21.30 2.58 -4.77
C ALA A 220 -22.28 3.08 -3.72
N LYS A 221 -23.18 4.00 -4.08
CA LYS A 221 -24.21 4.55 -3.18
C LYS A 221 -25.18 3.47 -2.73
N ALA A 222 -25.64 2.60 -3.63
CA ALA A 222 -26.55 1.50 -3.33
C ALA A 222 -25.94 0.47 -2.36
N ALA A 223 -24.61 0.28 -2.41
CA ALA A 223 -23.89 -0.67 -1.55
C ALA A 223 -23.37 -0.05 -0.24
N SER A 224 -23.43 1.27 -0.08
CA SER A 224 -22.94 1.96 1.12
C SER A 224 -23.90 1.71 2.28
N ALA A 225 -23.48 0.85 3.21
CA ALA A 225 -24.17 0.61 4.46
C ALA A 225 -23.24 0.97 5.64
N PRO A 226 -23.77 1.47 6.77
CA PRO A 226 -22.95 1.79 7.93
C PRO A 226 -22.14 0.58 8.41
N GLY A 227 -20.83 0.76 8.59
CA GLY A 227 -19.94 -0.25 9.18
C GLY A 227 -19.41 -1.30 8.22
N ARG A 228 -19.56 -1.16 6.92
CA ARG A 228 -19.00 -2.09 5.93
C ARG A 228 -17.51 -1.79 5.68
N ALA A 229 -16.66 -2.80 5.83
CA ALA A 229 -15.24 -2.69 5.51
C ALA A 229 -15.04 -2.42 4.00
N GLY A 230 -14.10 -1.52 3.65
CA GLY A 230 -13.87 -1.13 2.26
C GLY A 230 -15.02 -0.30 1.71
N GLU A 231 -15.01 0.99 1.99
CA GLU A 231 -16.12 1.88 1.64
C GLU A 231 -16.31 1.99 0.13
N PRO A 232 -17.45 1.53 -0.45
CA PRO A 232 -17.69 1.57 -1.90
C PRO A 232 -17.52 2.97 -2.50
N MET A 233 -17.90 4.03 -1.77
CA MET A 233 -17.74 5.41 -2.21
C MET A 233 -16.27 5.88 -2.25
N PHE A 234 -15.41 5.33 -1.40
CA PHE A 234 -13.97 5.58 -1.49
C PHE A 234 -13.41 5.05 -2.83
N TYR A 235 -13.71 3.78 -3.14
CA TYR A 235 -13.25 3.16 -4.39
C TYR A 235 -13.85 3.84 -5.62
N ALA A 236 -15.14 4.20 -5.58
CA ALA A 236 -15.76 4.98 -6.66
C ALA A 236 -15.02 6.29 -6.90
N ASN A 237 -14.74 7.06 -5.85
CA ASN A 237 -14.02 8.33 -6.00
C ASN A 237 -12.58 8.11 -6.49
N LEU A 238 -11.85 7.14 -5.94
CA LEU A 238 -10.48 6.86 -6.37
C LEU A 238 -10.42 6.50 -7.85
N TYR A 239 -11.24 5.55 -8.30
CA TYR A 239 -11.19 5.07 -9.68
C TYR A 239 -11.84 6.01 -10.69
N LEU A 240 -12.79 6.85 -10.29
CA LEU A 240 -13.24 7.97 -11.11
C LEU A 240 -12.15 9.03 -11.28
N GLY A 241 -11.44 9.37 -10.20
CA GLY A 241 -10.32 10.30 -10.30
C GLY A 241 -9.24 9.82 -11.27
N ILE A 242 -8.85 8.56 -11.14
CA ILE A 242 -7.90 7.89 -12.02
C ILE A 242 -8.42 7.79 -13.47
N TYR A 243 -9.70 7.51 -13.67
CA TYR A 243 -10.32 7.50 -15.01
C TYR A 243 -10.23 8.87 -15.68
N PHE A 244 -10.64 9.93 -14.98
CA PHE A 244 -10.59 11.29 -15.52
C PHE A 244 -9.16 11.75 -15.79
N GLU A 245 -8.19 11.34 -14.99
CA GLU A 245 -6.77 11.56 -15.29
C GLU A 245 -6.36 10.87 -16.59
N ALA A 246 -6.77 9.61 -16.80
CA ALA A 246 -6.44 8.86 -18.00
C ALA A 246 -6.99 9.49 -19.29
N ILE A 247 -8.18 10.10 -19.23
CA ILE A 247 -8.81 10.77 -20.37
C ILE A 247 -8.46 12.25 -20.49
N GLY A 248 -7.63 12.81 -19.59
CA GLY A 248 -7.13 14.18 -19.65
C GLY A 248 -8.05 15.23 -19.03
N ASP A 249 -9.11 14.87 -18.31
CA ASP A 249 -9.94 15.82 -17.55
C ASP A 249 -9.33 16.06 -16.16
N ALA A 250 -8.34 16.94 -16.12
CA ALA A 250 -7.58 17.25 -14.90
C ALA A 250 -8.46 17.79 -13.76
N LYS A 251 -9.53 18.54 -14.08
CA LYS A 251 -10.43 19.09 -13.06
C LYS A 251 -11.21 17.99 -12.35
N GLN A 252 -11.89 17.13 -13.10
CA GLN A 252 -12.63 16.03 -12.51
C GLN A 252 -11.70 15.02 -11.83
N ALA A 253 -10.54 14.71 -12.42
CA ALA A 253 -9.53 13.86 -11.81
C ALA A 253 -9.20 14.33 -10.40
N ARG A 254 -8.85 15.62 -10.27
CA ARG A 254 -8.54 16.25 -8.99
C ARG A 254 -9.70 16.18 -7.99
N ASP A 255 -10.90 16.59 -8.43
CA ASP A 255 -12.07 16.64 -7.54
C ASP A 255 -12.36 15.27 -6.92
N TYR A 256 -12.27 14.20 -7.70
CA TYR A 256 -12.51 12.84 -7.24
C TYR A 256 -11.36 12.29 -6.39
N ILE A 257 -10.09 12.54 -6.76
CA ILE A 257 -8.94 12.13 -5.94
C ILE A 257 -8.97 12.79 -4.56
N LEU A 258 -9.28 14.09 -4.49
CA LEU A 258 -9.39 14.79 -3.19
C LEU A 258 -10.51 14.22 -2.32
N LYS A 259 -11.67 13.84 -2.91
CA LYS A 259 -12.75 13.15 -2.20
C LYS A 259 -12.32 11.77 -1.67
N ALA A 260 -11.59 11.00 -2.47
CA ALA A 260 -11.03 9.73 -2.02
C ALA A 260 -10.04 9.91 -0.87
N ALA A 261 -9.13 10.90 -0.97
CA ALA A 261 -8.13 11.18 0.06
C ALA A 261 -8.73 11.57 1.41
N GLN A 262 -9.93 12.19 1.46
CA GLN A 262 -10.63 12.51 2.70
C GLN A 262 -11.06 11.28 3.50
N ARG A 263 -11.19 10.13 2.85
CA ARG A 263 -11.63 8.84 3.43
C ARG A 263 -10.55 7.76 3.41
N ALA A 264 -9.31 8.18 3.26
CA ALA A 264 -8.18 7.28 3.08
C ALA A 264 -7.86 6.42 4.32
N ASP A 265 -8.18 6.87 5.55
CA ASP A 265 -7.75 6.22 6.79
C ASP A 265 -8.29 4.80 6.97
N GLU A 266 -9.45 4.50 6.40
CA GLU A 266 -10.15 3.24 6.56
C GLU A 266 -9.87 2.23 5.42
N ASN A 267 -9.09 2.66 4.40
CA ASN A 267 -8.95 1.93 3.14
C ASN A 267 -7.55 1.36 2.86
N GLY A 268 -6.80 1.09 3.90
CA GLY A 268 -5.51 0.40 3.81
C GLY A 268 -4.53 1.05 2.84
N TYR A 269 -3.83 0.23 2.05
CA TYR A 269 -2.83 0.72 1.09
C TYR A 269 -3.43 1.61 0.00
N MET A 270 -4.64 1.32 -0.49
CA MET A 270 -5.30 2.15 -1.50
C MET A 270 -5.69 3.53 -0.94
N GLY A 271 -5.95 3.62 0.36
CA GLY A 271 -6.06 4.90 1.07
C GLY A 271 -4.76 5.70 1.03
N ASP A 272 -3.63 5.04 1.23
CA ASP A 272 -2.31 5.68 1.10
C ASP A 272 -2.02 6.11 -0.34
N VAL A 273 -2.43 5.31 -1.34
CA VAL A 273 -2.38 5.70 -2.76
C VAL A 273 -3.17 6.98 -3.01
N ALA A 274 -4.40 7.07 -2.50
CA ALA A 274 -5.23 8.27 -2.66
C ALA A 274 -4.57 9.51 -2.04
N ARG A 275 -3.92 9.39 -0.87
CA ARG A 275 -3.18 10.49 -0.23
C ARG A 275 -1.97 10.92 -1.04
N VAL A 276 -1.14 9.97 -1.44
CA VAL A 276 0.06 10.27 -2.25
C VAL A 276 -0.34 10.96 -3.53
N HIS A 277 -1.41 10.50 -4.20
CA HIS A 277 -1.92 11.13 -5.41
C HIS A 277 -2.40 12.57 -5.14
N ALA A 278 -3.21 12.75 -4.10
CA ALA A 278 -3.69 14.09 -3.72
C ALA A 278 -2.54 15.06 -3.40
N ASP A 279 -1.48 14.58 -2.75
CA ASP A 279 -0.31 15.39 -2.43
C ASP A 279 0.51 15.76 -3.67
N ILE A 280 0.59 14.88 -4.65
CA ILE A 280 1.19 15.18 -5.96
C ILE A 280 0.40 16.28 -6.67
N LEU A 281 -0.93 16.18 -6.72
CA LEU A 281 -1.79 17.19 -7.34
C LEU A 281 -1.68 18.56 -6.65
N ARG A 282 -1.64 18.58 -5.31
CA ARG A 282 -1.44 19.82 -4.53
C ARG A 282 -0.09 20.49 -4.78
N LYS A 283 0.97 19.70 -5.00
CA LYS A 283 2.32 20.22 -5.30
C LYS A 283 2.41 20.81 -6.71
N GLN A 284 1.64 20.29 -7.67
CA GLN A 284 1.60 20.81 -9.05
C GLN A 284 0.95 22.19 -9.14
N GLU A 285 0.00 22.52 -8.26
CA GLU A 285 -0.64 23.85 -8.23
C GLU A 285 0.22 24.97 -7.65
N LYS A 286 1.24 24.61 -6.88
CA LYS A 286 2.13 25.58 -6.24
C LYS A 286 3.31 25.97 -7.14
N LYS A 287 3.41 25.35 -8.30
CA LYS A 287 4.42 25.63 -9.33
C LYS A 287 3.85 26.46 -10.46
#